data_3de639cffeb01d97d8100a64ee257a2c
#
_entry.id   3de639cffeb01d97d8100a64ee257a2c
#
_cell.length_a   1.000
_cell.length_b   1.000
_cell.length_c   1.000
_cell.angle_alpha   90.00
_cell.angle_beta   90.00
_cell.angle_gamma   90.00
#
_symmetry.space_group_name_H-M   'P 1'
#
loop_
_entity.id
_entity.type
_entity.pdbx_description
1 polymer ?
#
loop_
_entity_poly.entity_id
_entity_poly.type
_entity_poly.pdbx_seq_one_letter_code
_entity_poly.pdbx_strand_id
1 'polypeptide(L)'
;MCGNPRPKGTFKIYAVEGGTAAMCYIFKSLKSNRIINPGDTIALGVPIFTPYIEMAHLEDYDLHFVEVQAKQENRFQYPDEELKKLLDPKVKAFFIVNPGNPYAVAISQETIDKIGAVLKKRPDLILLTDDVYGTFVPGFRSLMGAFPKNTIGVYSYSKYFGCTGWRLGTVAVHEDNIFDEMIAKHPEPIKKKLDKRYGGLTLEPRKLAFIDRIVADSRDVALNHTAGLSLPQQVMMTLFSLAELMDEKKDYQKACIGIVKKRVEATLEGLDLKLDPNEHFDWYYGLIDFEFFARKHLGEDIVKWMKANVHPLDIVFRLAADHGIVLLNGSGFAAPDWSVRVSFANLDDHVYDDIGRAVRAIARGYRQAYEAATGKSGGPPKARKAPAAKKR
;
A
#
# COMPACT_ATOMS: atom_id res chain seq x y z
N MET A 1 -10.74 9.25 8.45
CA MET A 1 -10.36 8.61 7.18
C MET A 1 -10.66 9.48 5.95
N CYS A 2 -11.87 9.97 5.75
CA CYS A 2 -12.17 10.74 4.52
C CYS A 2 -11.41 12.07 4.36
N GLY A 3 -10.84 12.64 5.42
CA GLY A 3 -10.20 13.95 5.39
C GLY A 3 -11.21 15.11 5.41
N ASN A 4 -10.72 16.33 5.18
CA ASN A 4 -11.52 17.54 5.08
C ASN A 4 -11.41 18.14 3.66
N PRO A 5 -12.51 18.64 3.06
CA PRO A 5 -13.88 18.55 3.55
C PRO A 5 -14.43 17.11 3.50
N ARG A 6 -15.33 16.77 4.40
CA ARG A 6 -16.05 15.49 4.32
C ARG A 6 -16.98 15.50 3.10
N PRO A 7 -17.08 14.39 2.35
CA PRO A 7 -18.06 14.30 1.26
C PRO A 7 -19.48 14.37 1.81
N LYS A 8 -20.42 14.82 0.99
CA LYS A 8 -21.86 14.77 1.33
C LYS A 8 -22.32 13.32 1.32
N GLY A 9 -23.36 13.02 2.11
CA GLY A 9 -23.91 11.66 2.22
C GLY A 9 -23.19 10.82 3.26
N THR A 10 -23.49 9.52 3.29
CA THR A 10 -23.02 8.57 4.27
C THR A 10 -22.29 7.38 3.63
N PHE A 11 -21.32 6.82 4.37
CA PHE A 11 -20.72 5.55 4.01
C PHE A 11 -21.40 4.43 4.79
N LYS A 12 -21.82 3.40 4.07
CA LYS A 12 -22.19 2.12 4.66
C LYS A 12 -20.90 1.33 4.94
N ILE A 13 -20.83 0.69 6.11
CA ILE A 13 -19.63 0.02 6.59
C ILE A 13 -19.94 -1.45 6.86
N TYR A 14 -19.06 -2.32 6.39
CA TYR A 14 -19.05 -3.74 6.72
C TYR A 14 -17.80 -4.08 7.54
N ALA A 15 -17.99 -4.63 8.74
CA ALA A 15 -16.90 -5.07 9.62
C ALA A 15 -16.38 -6.44 9.18
N VAL A 16 -15.05 -6.57 9.02
CA VAL A 16 -14.39 -7.75 8.42
C VAL A 16 -13.12 -8.15 9.19
N GLU A 17 -12.59 -9.33 8.93
CA GLU A 17 -11.42 -9.92 9.58
C GLU A 17 -10.09 -9.32 9.04
N GLY A 18 -9.99 -8.01 9.03
CA GLY A 18 -8.82 -7.25 8.57
C GLY A 18 -8.80 -6.97 7.07
N GLY A 19 -7.80 -6.20 6.62
CA GLY A 19 -7.74 -5.69 5.25
C GLY A 19 -7.67 -6.77 4.18
N THR A 20 -6.92 -7.86 4.40
CA THR A 20 -6.80 -8.94 3.42
C THR A 20 -8.14 -9.66 3.20
N ALA A 21 -8.89 -9.95 4.26
CA ALA A 21 -10.23 -10.53 4.14
C ALA A 21 -11.18 -9.57 3.40
N ALA A 22 -11.11 -8.25 3.72
CA ALA A 22 -11.85 -7.22 3.01
C ALA A 22 -11.66 -7.32 1.49
N MET A 23 -10.41 -7.41 1.04
CA MET A 23 -10.10 -7.50 -0.39
C MET A 23 -10.65 -8.78 -1.03
N CYS A 24 -10.51 -9.92 -0.36
CA CYS A 24 -11.11 -11.17 -0.84
C CYS A 24 -12.62 -11.04 -1.05
N TYR A 25 -13.33 -10.40 -0.11
CA TYR A 25 -14.78 -10.21 -0.21
C TYR A 25 -15.17 -9.22 -1.30
N ILE A 26 -14.39 -8.13 -1.45
CA ILE A 26 -14.60 -7.12 -2.51
C ILE A 26 -14.45 -7.77 -3.89
N PHE A 27 -13.33 -8.46 -4.15
CA PHE A 27 -13.08 -9.10 -5.46
C PHE A 27 -14.12 -10.19 -5.75
N LYS A 28 -14.48 -11.01 -4.74
CA LYS A 28 -15.57 -11.99 -4.87
C LYS A 28 -16.87 -11.32 -5.30
N SER A 29 -17.25 -10.23 -4.67
CA SER A 29 -18.51 -9.55 -4.96
C SER A 29 -18.48 -8.81 -6.30
N LEU A 30 -17.36 -8.18 -6.67
CA LEU A 30 -17.19 -7.57 -7.99
C LEU A 30 -17.38 -8.59 -9.11
N LYS A 31 -16.78 -9.80 -8.98
CA LYS A 31 -16.97 -10.91 -9.92
C LYS A 31 -18.40 -11.47 -9.90
N SER A 32 -18.95 -11.75 -8.69
CA SER A 32 -20.28 -12.33 -8.55
C SER A 32 -21.37 -11.42 -9.14
N ASN A 33 -21.22 -10.11 -9.01
CA ASN A 33 -22.13 -9.12 -9.54
C ASN A 33 -21.81 -8.68 -10.97
N ARG A 34 -20.86 -9.32 -11.65
CA ARG A 34 -20.50 -9.01 -13.04
C ARG A 34 -20.04 -7.58 -13.28
N ILE A 35 -19.50 -6.95 -12.25
CA ILE A 35 -18.85 -5.62 -12.35
C ILE A 35 -17.46 -5.79 -12.95
N ILE A 36 -16.73 -6.83 -12.52
CA ILE A 36 -15.47 -7.28 -13.11
C ILE A 36 -15.66 -8.70 -13.64
N ASN A 37 -15.16 -8.99 -14.82
CA ASN A 37 -15.32 -10.26 -15.49
C ASN A 37 -13.95 -10.85 -15.88
N PRO A 38 -13.85 -12.17 -16.13
CA PRO A 38 -12.66 -12.78 -16.69
C PRO A 38 -12.19 -12.06 -17.94
N GLY A 39 -10.87 -11.80 -18.05
CA GLY A 39 -10.25 -11.04 -19.13
C GLY A 39 -10.25 -9.52 -18.95
N ASP A 40 -10.93 -8.98 -17.92
CA ASP A 40 -10.81 -7.55 -17.59
C ASP A 40 -9.43 -7.22 -17.01
N THR A 41 -9.03 -5.96 -17.10
CA THR A 41 -7.74 -5.48 -16.60
C THR A 41 -7.92 -4.67 -15.31
N ILE A 42 -7.08 -4.93 -14.31
CA ILE A 42 -6.93 -4.15 -13.09
C ILE A 42 -5.59 -3.41 -13.11
N ALA A 43 -5.60 -2.13 -12.81
CA ALA A 43 -4.37 -1.36 -12.58
C ALA A 43 -3.96 -1.47 -11.11
N LEU A 44 -2.70 -1.85 -10.86
CA LEU A 44 -2.10 -1.87 -9.53
C LEU A 44 -1.14 -0.71 -9.38
N GLY A 45 -1.33 0.11 -8.36
CA GLY A 45 -0.39 1.16 -7.98
C GLY A 45 0.79 0.54 -7.24
N VAL A 46 1.90 0.35 -7.93
CA VAL A 46 3.09 -0.32 -7.39
C VAL A 46 4.22 0.67 -7.08
N PRO A 47 5.13 0.33 -6.14
CA PRO A 47 5.19 -0.89 -5.31
C PRO A 47 3.97 -1.05 -4.40
N ILE A 48 3.54 -2.30 -4.14
CA ILE A 48 2.33 -2.60 -3.37
C ILE A 48 2.53 -3.81 -2.46
N PHE A 49 1.67 -3.94 -1.45
CA PHE A 49 1.67 -5.06 -0.52
C PHE A 49 1.51 -6.41 -1.24
N THR A 50 2.51 -7.29 -1.08
CA THR A 50 2.65 -8.58 -1.79
C THR A 50 1.36 -9.40 -1.93
N PRO A 51 0.55 -9.61 -0.86
CA PRO A 51 -0.69 -10.38 -1.00
C PRO A 51 -1.68 -9.81 -2.03
N TYR A 52 -1.58 -8.52 -2.36
CA TYR A 52 -2.44 -7.90 -3.36
C TYR A 52 -1.98 -8.18 -4.79
N ILE A 53 -0.66 -8.39 -4.98
CA ILE A 53 -0.11 -8.90 -6.24
C ILE A 53 -0.56 -10.36 -6.43
N GLU A 54 -0.43 -11.18 -5.40
CA GLU A 54 -0.81 -12.61 -5.45
C GLU A 54 -2.30 -12.79 -5.69
N MET A 55 -3.15 -11.97 -5.08
CA MET A 55 -4.61 -12.01 -5.33
C MET A 55 -4.92 -11.80 -6.80
N ALA A 56 -4.13 -10.97 -7.44
CA ALA A 56 -4.21 -10.70 -8.85
C ALA A 56 -3.99 -11.95 -9.71
N HIS A 57 -3.14 -12.86 -9.27
CA HIS A 57 -2.77 -14.09 -9.97
C HIS A 57 -3.66 -15.29 -9.62
N LEU A 58 -4.67 -15.14 -8.75
CA LEU A 58 -5.59 -16.23 -8.46
C LEU A 58 -6.37 -16.62 -9.72
N GLU A 59 -6.23 -17.87 -10.15
CA GLU A 59 -6.87 -18.44 -11.36
C GLU A 59 -8.38 -18.22 -11.40
N ASP A 60 -9.03 -18.21 -10.24
CA ASP A 60 -10.47 -18.01 -10.11
C ASP A 60 -10.98 -16.68 -10.70
N TYR A 61 -10.10 -15.66 -10.84
CA TYR A 61 -10.50 -14.35 -11.34
C TYR A 61 -10.16 -14.14 -12.82
N ASP A 62 -9.13 -14.78 -13.35
CA ASP A 62 -8.66 -14.66 -14.75
C ASP A 62 -8.58 -13.19 -15.19
N LEU A 63 -7.84 -12.38 -14.41
CA LEU A 63 -7.68 -10.95 -14.62
C LEU A 63 -6.32 -10.65 -15.23
N HIS A 64 -6.27 -9.64 -16.09
CA HIS A 64 -5.03 -9.02 -16.53
C HIS A 64 -4.63 -7.89 -15.60
N PHE A 65 -3.32 -7.61 -15.53
CA PHE A 65 -2.78 -6.55 -14.68
C PHE A 65 -1.94 -5.56 -15.48
N VAL A 66 -2.07 -4.29 -15.10
CA VAL A 66 -1.19 -3.22 -15.54
C VAL A 66 -0.64 -2.49 -14.32
N GLU A 67 0.68 -2.37 -14.26
CA GLU A 67 1.34 -1.62 -13.20
C GLU A 67 1.30 -0.13 -13.47
N VAL A 68 0.97 0.64 -12.44
CA VAL A 68 1.04 2.09 -12.37
C VAL A 68 2.10 2.43 -11.34
N GLN A 69 3.27 2.87 -11.80
CA GLN A 69 4.48 2.98 -10.97
C GLN A 69 4.50 4.29 -10.16
N ALA A 70 4.60 4.17 -8.83
CA ALA A 70 5.00 5.28 -7.97
C ALA A 70 6.53 5.33 -7.93
N LYS A 71 7.13 6.39 -8.52
CA LYS A 71 8.57 6.46 -8.73
C LYS A 71 9.28 7.25 -7.61
N GLN A 72 10.45 6.78 -7.22
CA GLN A 72 11.26 7.42 -6.17
C GLN A 72 11.67 8.85 -6.55
N GLU A 73 12.05 9.10 -7.81
CA GLU A 73 12.39 10.42 -8.31
C GLU A 73 11.23 11.42 -8.23
N ASN A 74 9.98 10.93 -8.18
CA ASN A 74 8.78 11.72 -7.94
C ASN A 74 8.30 11.63 -6.48
N ARG A 75 9.19 11.28 -5.54
CA ARG A 75 8.88 11.12 -4.12
C ARG A 75 7.72 10.12 -3.89
N PHE A 76 7.70 9.02 -4.66
CA PHE A 76 6.67 7.98 -4.69
C PHE A 76 5.26 8.50 -5.00
N GLN A 77 5.15 9.58 -5.78
CA GLN A 77 3.90 9.98 -6.42
C GLN A 77 3.77 9.35 -7.81
N TYR A 78 2.53 9.23 -8.30
CA TYR A 78 2.27 8.69 -9.62
C TYR A 78 2.43 9.78 -10.69
N PRO A 79 3.39 9.66 -11.61
CA PRO A 79 3.56 10.65 -12.68
C PRO A 79 2.47 10.50 -13.76
N ASP A 80 2.30 11.56 -14.55
CA ASP A 80 1.22 11.65 -15.55
C ASP A 80 1.25 10.52 -16.59
N GLU A 81 2.46 10.09 -17.00
CA GLU A 81 2.63 8.98 -17.96
C GLU A 81 2.11 7.65 -17.39
N GLU A 82 2.23 7.44 -16.09
CA GLU A 82 1.72 6.25 -15.42
C GLU A 82 0.20 6.33 -15.27
N LEU A 83 -0.34 7.47 -14.82
CA LEU A 83 -1.78 7.65 -14.67
C LEU A 83 -2.55 7.60 -16.00
N LYS A 84 -1.90 7.92 -17.12
CA LYS A 84 -2.51 7.78 -18.46
C LYS A 84 -2.91 6.33 -18.79
N LYS A 85 -2.27 5.32 -18.19
CA LYS A 85 -2.66 3.92 -18.36
C LYS A 85 -4.09 3.64 -17.92
N LEU A 86 -4.60 4.42 -16.95
CA LEU A 86 -5.98 4.32 -16.46
C LEU A 86 -7.04 4.78 -17.48
N LEU A 87 -6.62 5.46 -18.56
CA LEU A 87 -7.53 5.90 -19.63
C LEU A 87 -7.89 4.76 -20.60
N ASP A 88 -7.17 3.64 -20.56
CA ASP A 88 -7.53 2.46 -21.36
C ASP A 88 -8.89 1.92 -20.90
N PRO A 89 -9.90 1.79 -21.80
CA PRO A 89 -11.23 1.29 -21.44
C PRO A 89 -11.24 -0.17 -20.94
N LYS A 90 -10.17 -0.94 -21.19
CA LYS A 90 -10.00 -2.28 -20.65
C LYS A 90 -9.71 -2.27 -19.15
N VAL A 91 -9.10 -1.20 -18.63
CA VAL A 91 -8.82 -1.03 -17.21
C VAL A 91 -10.13 -0.72 -16.48
N LYS A 92 -10.59 -1.63 -15.62
CA LYS A 92 -11.85 -1.51 -14.88
C LYS A 92 -11.69 -0.93 -13.49
N ALA A 93 -10.54 -1.18 -12.86
CA ALA A 93 -10.28 -0.67 -11.53
C ALA A 93 -8.82 -0.23 -11.38
N PHE A 94 -8.59 0.75 -10.50
CA PHE A 94 -7.29 1.14 -10.01
C PHE A 94 -7.21 0.86 -8.51
N PHE A 95 -6.28 0.00 -8.12
CA PHE A 95 -6.07 -0.44 -6.75
C PHE A 95 -4.76 0.09 -6.19
N ILE A 96 -4.82 0.79 -5.05
CA ILE A 96 -3.67 1.33 -4.33
C ILE A 96 -3.73 1.02 -2.84
N VAL A 97 -2.56 0.99 -2.20
CA VAL A 97 -2.41 1.12 -0.74
C VAL A 97 -1.99 2.56 -0.47
N ASN A 98 -2.72 3.28 0.36
CA ASN A 98 -2.48 4.70 0.61
C ASN A 98 -2.54 5.04 2.12
N PRO A 99 -1.44 5.41 2.75
CA PRO A 99 -0.05 5.47 2.27
C PRO A 99 0.49 4.15 1.76
N GLY A 100 1.48 4.21 0.85
CA GLY A 100 2.03 3.06 0.18
C GLY A 100 2.81 2.11 1.10
N ASN A 101 2.77 0.82 0.79
CA ASN A 101 3.60 -0.19 1.42
C ASN A 101 4.38 -0.93 0.31
N PRO A 102 5.71 -0.78 0.23
CA PRO A 102 6.66 -0.56 1.33
C PRO A 102 7.21 0.87 1.51
N TYR A 103 6.90 1.82 0.63
CA TYR A 103 7.57 3.13 0.57
C TYR A 103 7.00 4.19 1.55
N ALA A 104 5.92 3.87 2.27
CA ALA A 104 5.39 4.65 3.39
C ALA A 104 5.01 6.12 3.09
N VAL A 105 4.57 6.42 1.86
CA VAL A 105 4.19 7.77 1.45
C VAL A 105 2.75 7.81 0.99
N ALA A 106 1.97 8.75 1.53
CA ALA A 106 0.61 9.02 1.06
C ALA A 106 0.65 9.79 -0.26
N ILE A 107 -0.36 9.58 -1.11
CA ILE A 107 -0.52 10.38 -2.32
C ILE A 107 -0.83 11.83 -1.96
N SER A 108 -0.21 12.76 -2.69
CA SER A 108 -0.39 14.20 -2.51
C SER A 108 -1.74 14.68 -3.07
N GLN A 109 -2.13 15.90 -2.69
CA GLN A 109 -3.34 16.52 -3.28
C GLN A 109 -3.21 16.65 -4.81
N GLU A 110 -2.00 16.94 -5.32
CA GLU A 110 -1.74 17.00 -6.76
C GLU A 110 -2.04 15.65 -7.44
N THR A 111 -1.59 14.54 -6.84
CA THR A 111 -1.89 13.19 -7.36
C THR A 111 -3.38 12.89 -7.30
N ILE A 112 -4.08 13.28 -6.23
CA ILE A 112 -5.53 13.16 -6.14
C ILE A 112 -6.22 13.94 -7.27
N ASP A 113 -5.79 15.17 -7.55
CA ASP A 113 -6.35 16.01 -8.60
C ASP A 113 -6.14 15.40 -10.00
N LYS A 114 -4.98 14.79 -10.25
CA LYS A 114 -4.68 14.05 -11.49
C LYS A 114 -5.58 12.82 -11.64
N ILE A 115 -5.81 12.05 -10.58
CA ILE A 115 -6.78 10.95 -10.58
C ILE A 115 -8.19 11.49 -10.88
N GLY A 116 -8.55 12.63 -10.31
CA GLY A 116 -9.82 13.32 -10.62
C GLY A 116 -9.95 13.70 -12.09
N ALA A 117 -8.86 14.11 -12.74
CA ALA A 117 -8.85 14.39 -14.18
C ALA A 117 -9.06 13.12 -15.04
N VAL A 118 -8.55 11.97 -14.56
CA VAL A 118 -8.82 10.66 -15.18
C VAL A 118 -10.32 10.31 -15.01
N LEU A 119 -10.88 10.44 -13.81
CA LEU A 119 -12.29 10.11 -13.55
C LEU A 119 -13.29 10.97 -14.35
N LYS A 120 -12.93 12.22 -14.66
CA LYS A 120 -13.75 13.06 -15.58
C LYS A 120 -13.89 12.43 -16.96
N LYS A 121 -12.88 11.68 -17.42
CA LYS A 121 -12.86 10.98 -18.72
C LYS A 121 -13.34 9.54 -18.60
N ARG A 122 -13.17 8.94 -17.44
CA ARG A 122 -13.52 7.56 -17.10
C ARG A 122 -14.40 7.52 -15.84
N PRO A 123 -15.64 8.01 -15.92
CA PRO A 123 -16.56 8.02 -14.77
C PRO A 123 -16.94 6.60 -14.30
N ASP A 124 -16.66 5.59 -15.12
CA ASP A 124 -16.84 4.17 -14.87
C ASP A 124 -15.67 3.51 -14.13
N LEU A 125 -14.52 4.19 -14.00
CA LEU A 125 -13.34 3.62 -13.35
C LEU A 125 -13.58 3.44 -11.86
N ILE A 126 -13.37 2.21 -11.38
CA ILE A 126 -13.45 1.84 -9.97
C ILE A 126 -12.13 2.19 -9.27
N LEU A 127 -12.22 2.77 -8.09
CA LEU A 127 -11.07 2.97 -7.21
C LEU A 127 -11.17 2.02 -6.01
N LEU A 128 -10.09 1.29 -5.74
CA LEU A 128 -9.91 0.48 -4.54
C LEU A 128 -8.76 1.08 -3.73
N THR A 129 -9.01 1.45 -2.48
CA THR A 129 -7.96 2.00 -1.60
C THR A 129 -7.89 1.25 -0.28
N ASP A 130 -6.68 0.80 0.07
CA ASP A 130 -6.37 0.32 1.42
C ASP A 130 -5.67 1.44 2.19
N ASP A 131 -6.41 2.04 3.12
CA ASP A 131 -5.97 3.22 3.86
C ASP A 131 -5.44 2.86 5.27
N VAL A 132 -4.94 1.64 5.46
CA VAL A 132 -4.51 1.11 6.76
C VAL A 132 -3.46 1.99 7.47
N TYR A 133 -2.63 2.72 6.73
CA TYR A 133 -1.59 3.61 7.28
C TYR A 133 -2.03 5.08 7.34
N GLY A 134 -3.20 5.43 6.82
CA GLY A 134 -3.67 6.82 6.76
C GLY A 134 -3.73 7.52 8.12
N THR A 135 -3.98 6.77 9.20
CA THR A 135 -3.98 7.30 10.56
C THR A 135 -2.61 7.76 11.08
N PHE A 136 -1.50 7.36 10.42
CA PHE A 136 -0.15 7.84 10.74
C PHE A 136 0.23 9.15 10.02
N VAL A 137 -0.60 9.65 9.09
CA VAL A 137 -0.34 10.88 8.34
C VAL A 137 -1.28 11.98 8.83
N PRO A 138 -0.78 13.03 9.52
CA PRO A 138 -1.60 14.16 9.89
C PRO A 138 -2.24 14.82 8.67
N GLY A 139 -3.56 15.04 8.72
CA GLY A 139 -4.27 15.63 7.58
C GLY A 139 -4.49 14.69 6.39
N PHE A 140 -4.30 13.38 6.57
CA PHE A 140 -4.52 12.37 5.54
C PHE A 140 -5.87 12.52 4.83
N ARG A 141 -5.86 12.38 3.51
CA ARG A 141 -7.07 12.39 2.68
C ARG A 141 -7.16 11.11 1.86
N SER A 142 -8.19 10.32 2.14
CA SER A 142 -8.50 9.10 1.38
C SER A 142 -9.11 9.43 0.01
N LEU A 143 -8.92 8.52 -0.95
CA LEU A 143 -9.69 8.54 -2.20
C LEU A 143 -11.21 8.43 -1.95
N MET A 144 -11.63 7.79 -0.85
CA MET A 144 -13.04 7.79 -0.42
C MET A 144 -13.57 9.21 -0.18
N GLY A 145 -12.75 10.07 0.42
CA GLY A 145 -13.12 11.46 0.66
C GLY A 145 -13.12 12.33 -0.59
N ALA A 146 -12.24 12.02 -1.54
CA ALA A 146 -12.11 12.78 -2.79
C ALA A 146 -13.12 12.33 -3.86
N PHE A 147 -13.35 11.02 -3.98
CA PHE A 147 -14.18 10.41 -5.03
C PHE A 147 -15.11 9.34 -4.44
N PRO A 148 -16.02 9.71 -3.54
CA PRO A 148 -16.85 8.76 -2.78
C PRO A 148 -17.66 7.83 -3.67
N LYS A 149 -18.15 8.34 -4.81
CA LYS A 149 -18.98 7.58 -5.73
C LYS A 149 -18.26 6.43 -6.41
N ASN A 150 -16.96 6.59 -6.69
CA ASN A 150 -16.15 5.62 -7.44
C ASN A 150 -15.33 4.68 -6.54
N THR A 151 -15.30 4.94 -5.22
CA THR A 151 -14.29 4.33 -4.33
C THR A 151 -14.89 3.29 -3.40
N ILE A 152 -14.27 2.11 -3.35
CA ILE A 152 -14.39 1.17 -2.24
C ILE A 152 -13.17 1.36 -1.35
N GLY A 153 -13.39 1.70 -0.09
CA GLY A 153 -12.33 1.90 0.89
C GLY A 153 -12.22 0.74 1.86
N VAL A 154 -10.97 0.41 2.19
CA VAL A 154 -10.62 -0.57 3.21
C VAL A 154 -9.83 0.13 4.30
N TYR A 155 -10.13 -0.18 5.55
CA TYR A 155 -9.33 0.19 6.70
C TYR A 155 -9.09 -1.02 7.59
N SER A 156 -7.88 -1.11 8.16
CA SER A 156 -7.54 -2.13 9.15
C SER A 156 -7.06 -1.49 10.44
N TYR A 157 -7.55 -1.97 11.57
CA TYR A 157 -7.10 -1.55 12.91
C TYR A 157 -5.72 -2.13 13.27
N SER A 158 -5.22 -3.07 12.48
CA SER A 158 -4.02 -3.87 12.74
C SER A 158 -2.79 -3.04 13.10
N LYS A 159 -2.59 -1.89 12.46
CA LYS A 159 -1.34 -1.13 12.54
C LYS A 159 -1.41 -0.04 13.60
N TYR A 160 -2.35 0.85 13.46
CA TYR A 160 -2.48 2.01 14.35
C TYR A 160 -2.77 1.62 15.80
N PHE A 161 -3.58 0.60 16.02
CA PHE A 161 -3.91 0.10 17.35
C PHE A 161 -3.07 -1.10 17.80
N GLY A 162 -2.02 -1.46 17.06
CA GLY A 162 -1.11 -2.54 17.44
C GLY A 162 -1.75 -3.93 17.55
N CYS A 163 -2.91 -4.15 16.91
CA CYS A 163 -3.72 -5.35 17.09
C CYS A 163 -3.75 -6.26 15.85
N THR A 164 -2.59 -6.45 15.20
CA THR A 164 -2.46 -7.19 13.93
C THR A 164 -3.08 -8.58 13.98
N GLY A 165 -2.87 -9.33 15.07
CA GLY A 165 -3.42 -10.69 15.25
C GLY A 165 -4.92 -10.75 15.55
N TRP A 166 -5.55 -9.64 15.91
CA TRP A 166 -6.97 -9.59 16.27
C TRP A 166 -7.90 -9.60 15.06
N ARG A 167 -7.35 -9.37 13.86
CA ARG A 167 -8.08 -9.40 12.59
C ARG A 167 -9.29 -8.46 12.56
N LEU A 168 -9.05 -7.17 12.75
CA LEU A 168 -10.07 -6.13 12.75
C LEU A 168 -9.93 -5.22 11.53
N GLY A 169 -10.99 -5.10 10.74
CA GLY A 169 -11.00 -4.25 9.56
C GLY A 169 -12.41 -3.86 9.12
N THR A 170 -12.49 -2.97 8.15
CA THR A 170 -13.76 -2.51 7.58
C THR A 170 -13.66 -2.34 6.07
N VAL A 171 -14.78 -2.60 5.38
CA VAL A 171 -15.05 -2.15 4.02
C VAL A 171 -16.05 -0.99 4.09
N ALA A 172 -15.81 0.06 3.33
CA ALA A 172 -16.72 1.21 3.26
C ALA A 172 -17.09 1.51 1.81
N VAL A 173 -18.39 1.71 1.57
CA VAL A 173 -18.94 2.11 0.27
C VAL A 173 -19.92 3.26 0.51
N HIS A 174 -19.82 4.31 -0.32
CA HIS A 174 -20.74 5.44 -0.22
C HIS A 174 -22.15 5.06 -0.64
N GLU A 175 -23.17 5.67 -0.03
CA GLU A 175 -24.58 5.39 -0.35
C GLU A 175 -24.94 5.71 -1.81
N ASP A 176 -24.35 6.76 -2.39
CA ASP A 176 -24.39 7.06 -3.83
C ASP A 176 -23.11 6.55 -4.47
N ASN A 177 -23.17 5.42 -5.18
CA ASN A 177 -22.02 4.75 -5.75
C ASN A 177 -22.27 4.20 -7.14
N ILE A 178 -21.18 4.08 -7.93
CA ILE A 178 -21.27 3.56 -9.30
C ILE A 178 -21.57 2.05 -9.35
N PHE A 179 -21.32 1.30 -8.30
CA PHE A 179 -21.49 -0.16 -8.27
C PHE A 179 -22.97 -0.53 -8.36
N ASP A 180 -23.81 0.14 -7.58
CA ASP A 180 -25.27 -0.02 -7.65
C ASP A 180 -25.82 0.41 -9.02
N GLU A 181 -25.26 1.49 -9.59
CA GLU A 181 -25.62 1.92 -10.94
C GLU A 181 -25.22 0.90 -12.02
N MET A 182 -24.02 0.31 -11.93
CA MET A 182 -23.55 -0.71 -12.87
C MET A 182 -24.44 -1.95 -12.81
N ILE A 183 -24.78 -2.41 -11.59
CA ILE A 183 -25.69 -3.56 -11.39
C ILE A 183 -27.07 -3.26 -11.97
N ALA A 184 -27.60 -2.06 -11.74
CA ALA A 184 -28.90 -1.67 -12.27
C ALA A 184 -28.95 -1.59 -13.81
N LYS A 185 -27.81 -1.33 -14.46
CA LYS A 185 -27.69 -1.25 -15.93
C LYS A 185 -27.48 -2.62 -16.61
N HIS A 186 -27.29 -3.72 -15.86
CA HIS A 186 -27.13 -5.03 -16.47
C HIS A 186 -28.30 -5.44 -17.35
N PRO A 187 -28.07 -6.21 -18.43
CA PRO A 187 -29.11 -6.83 -19.21
C PRO A 187 -30.00 -7.77 -18.38
N GLU A 188 -31.26 -7.93 -18.76
CA GLU A 188 -32.24 -8.72 -18.01
C GLU A 188 -31.80 -10.17 -17.71
N PRO A 189 -31.10 -10.89 -18.62
CA PRO A 189 -30.60 -12.23 -18.30
C PRO A 189 -29.60 -12.25 -17.13
N ILE A 190 -28.76 -11.22 -16.98
CA ILE A 190 -27.84 -11.09 -15.85
C ILE A 190 -28.62 -10.73 -14.59
N LYS A 191 -29.55 -9.78 -14.65
CA LYS A 191 -30.42 -9.41 -13.52
C LYS A 191 -31.16 -10.63 -12.96
N LYS A 192 -31.75 -11.48 -13.81
CA LYS A 192 -32.40 -12.72 -13.37
C LYS A 192 -31.46 -13.68 -12.65
N LYS A 193 -30.19 -13.78 -13.08
CA LYS A 193 -29.19 -14.59 -12.36
C LYS A 193 -28.90 -14.02 -10.98
N LEU A 194 -28.77 -12.68 -10.87
CA LEU A 194 -28.58 -11.99 -9.60
C LEU A 194 -29.81 -12.09 -8.69
N ASP A 195 -31.02 -11.97 -9.25
CA ASP A 195 -32.27 -12.20 -8.52
C ASP A 195 -32.30 -13.59 -7.88
N LYS A 196 -31.90 -14.64 -8.65
CA LYS A 196 -31.79 -16.01 -8.14
C LYS A 196 -30.72 -16.13 -7.04
N ARG A 197 -29.55 -15.46 -7.22
CA ARG A 197 -28.44 -15.50 -6.27
C ARG A 197 -28.84 -14.91 -4.92
N TYR A 198 -29.50 -13.77 -4.91
CA TYR A 198 -29.82 -13.02 -3.68
C TYR A 198 -31.26 -13.18 -3.20
N GLY A 199 -32.10 -13.88 -3.95
CA GLY A 199 -33.54 -14.07 -3.63
C GLY A 199 -33.81 -14.85 -2.35
N GLY A 200 -32.83 -15.63 -1.87
CA GLY A 200 -32.90 -16.25 -0.55
C GLY A 200 -32.67 -15.32 0.65
N LEU A 201 -32.22 -14.08 0.39
CA LEU A 201 -31.87 -13.09 1.42
C LEU A 201 -32.92 -11.99 1.51
N THR A 202 -33.61 -11.66 0.41
CA THR A 202 -34.56 -10.57 0.33
C THR A 202 -35.62 -10.81 -0.72
N LEU A 203 -36.81 -10.26 -0.52
CA LEU A 203 -37.89 -10.28 -1.51
C LEU A 203 -37.65 -9.31 -2.67
N GLU A 204 -36.74 -8.37 -2.50
CA GLU A 204 -36.41 -7.34 -3.50
C GLU A 204 -34.89 -7.36 -3.84
N PRO A 205 -34.37 -8.44 -4.45
CA PRO A 205 -32.92 -8.59 -4.71
C PRO A 205 -32.35 -7.50 -5.62
N ARG A 206 -33.16 -6.86 -6.44
CA ARG A 206 -32.74 -5.76 -7.31
C ARG A 206 -32.48 -4.45 -6.55
N LYS A 207 -33.02 -4.29 -5.33
CA LYS A 207 -32.80 -3.14 -4.45
C LYS A 207 -31.66 -3.37 -3.44
N LEU A 208 -31.09 -4.58 -3.40
CA LEU A 208 -29.99 -4.88 -2.49
C LEU A 208 -28.76 -4.07 -2.86
N ALA A 209 -28.30 -3.22 -1.94
CA ALA A 209 -27.15 -2.36 -2.15
C ALA A 209 -25.85 -3.19 -2.30
N PHE A 210 -24.88 -2.66 -3.02
CA PHE A 210 -23.62 -3.38 -3.30
C PHE A 210 -22.88 -3.80 -2.03
N ILE A 211 -22.86 -2.95 -0.99
CA ILE A 211 -22.25 -3.31 0.31
C ILE A 211 -22.93 -4.54 0.94
N ASP A 212 -24.26 -4.64 0.85
CA ASP A 212 -25.01 -5.78 1.38
C ASP A 212 -24.74 -7.05 0.55
N ARG A 213 -24.45 -6.89 -0.76
CA ARG A 213 -23.98 -7.99 -1.62
C ARG A 213 -22.59 -8.46 -1.22
N ILE A 214 -21.67 -7.54 -0.84
CA ILE A 214 -20.36 -7.92 -0.30
C ILE A 214 -20.54 -8.77 0.97
N VAL A 215 -21.44 -8.39 1.87
CA VAL A 215 -21.76 -9.17 3.08
C VAL A 215 -22.29 -10.55 2.71
N ALA A 216 -23.18 -10.66 1.75
CA ALA A 216 -23.74 -11.94 1.31
C ALA A 216 -22.66 -12.82 0.66
N ASP A 217 -21.86 -12.25 -0.23
CA ASP A 217 -20.85 -12.96 -1.01
C ASP A 217 -19.64 -13.39 -0.17
N SER A 218 -19.35 -12.71 0.96
CA SER A 218 -18.28 -13.09 1.86
C SER A 218 -18.40 -14.53 2.37
N ARG A 219 -19.63 -15.02 2.50
CA ARG A 219 -19.92 -16.39 2.94
C ARG A 219 -19.47 -17.45 1.93
N ASP A 220 -19.37 -17.09 0.66
CA ASP A 220 -18.85 -17.98 -0.39
C ASP A 220 -17.31 -18.05 -0.39
N VAL A 221 -16.62 -17.11 0.24
CA VAL A 221 -15.16 -17.12 0.35
C VAL A 221 -14.71 -18.06 1.46
N ALA A 222 -15.40 -18.03 2.59
CA ALA A 222 -15.09 -18.88 3.73
C ALA A 222 -16.37 -19.33 4.44
N LEU A 223 -16.61 -20.64 4.50
CA LEU A 223 -17.78 -21.20 5.15
C LEU A 223 -17.84 -20.89 6.66
N ASN A 224 -16.68 -20.75 7.30
CA ASN A 224 -16.59 -20.38 8.70
C ASN A 224 -16.97 -18.91 8.99
N HIS A 225 -17.14 -18.10 7.93
CA HIS A 225 -17.54 -16.70 8.02
C HIS A 225 -19.06 -16.47 8.08
N THR A 226 -19.85 -17.50 8.23
CA THR A 226 -21.33 -17.42 8.23
C THR A 226 -21.90 -16.51 9.31
N ALA A 227 -21.20 -16.37 10.43
CA ALA A 227 -21.60 -15.55 11.56
C ALA A 227 -21.01 -14.12 11.55
N GLY A 228 -20.11 -13.80 10.63
CA GLY A 228 -19.36 -12.55 10.61
C GLY A 228 -18.33 -12.48 11.74
N LEU A 229 -17.89 -11.25 12.08
CA LEU A 229 -16.98 -11.01 13.21
C LEU A 229 -17.62 -11.43 14.54
N SER A 230 -16.81 -12.03 15.41
CA SER A 230 -17.23 -12.36 16.77
C SER A 230 -17.60 -11.10 17.57
N LEU A 231 -18.47 -11.26 18.57
CA LEU A 231 -18.85 -10.15 19.44
C LEU A 231 -17.66 -9.46 20.12
N PRO A 232 -16.65 -10.17 20.69
CA PRO A 232 -15.46 -9.53 21.24
C PRO A 232 -14.72 -8.66 20.23
N GLN A 233 -14.57 -9.11 18.98
CA GLN A 233 -13.94 -8.32 17.91
C GLN A 233 -14.71 -7.04 17.62
N GLN A 234 -16.04 -7.11 17.50
CA GLN A 234 -16.89 -5.93 17.27
C GLN A 234 -16.84 -4.94 18.44
N VAL A 235 -16.82 -5.44 19.68
CA VAL A 235 -16.65 -4.60 20.87
C VAL A 235 -15.32 -3.87 20.84
N MET A 236 -14.22 -4.55 20.52
CA MET A 236 -12.90 -3.92 20.43
C MET A 236 -12.83 -2.88 19.33
N MET A 237 -13.39 -3.14 18.14
CA MET A 237 -13.48 -2.14 17.08
C MET A 237 -14.25 -0.90 17.52
N THR A 238 -15.34 -1.09 18.23
CA THR A 238 -16.15 0.02 18.78
C THR A 238 -15.35 0.83 19.78
N LEU A 239 -14.65 0.17 20.72
CA LEU A 239 -13.80 0.84 21.72
C LEU A 239 -12.65 1.64 21.06
N PHE A 240 -11.94 1.06 20.09
CA PHE A 240 -10.91 1.76 19.36
C PHE A 240 -11.45 2.98 18.60
N SER A 241 -12.59 2.81 17.94
CA SER A 241 -13.22 3.92 17.20
C SER A 241 -13.70 5.02 18.15
N LEU A 242 -14.25 4.66 19.31
CA LEU A 242 -14.67 5.60 20.34
C LEU A 242 -13.46 6.35 20.92
N ALA A 243 -12.38 5.64 21.24
CA ALA A 243 -11.14 6.25 21.73
C ALA A 243 -10.59 7.30 20.74
N GLU A 244 -10.56 6.97 19.44
CA GLU A 244 -10.14 7.90 18.39
C GLU A 244 -11.07 9.13 18.26
N LEU A 245 -12.38 8.95 18.45
CA LEU A 245 -13.35 10.06 18.43
C LEU A 245 -13.21 10.97 19.65
N MET A 246 -12.85 10.42 20.81
CA MET A 246 -12.67 11.15 22.06
C MET A 246 -11.30 11.84 22.15
N ASP A 247 -10.31 11.40 21.39
CA ASP A 247 -8.97 11.98 21.36
C ASP A 247 -8.93 13.24 20.49
N GLU A 248 -9.57 14.31 20.97
CA GLU A 248 -9.65 15.59 20.25
C GLU A 248 -8.26 16.21 20.01
N LYS A 249 -7.34 16.00 20.95
CA LYS A 249 -5.97 16.52 20.87
C LYS A 249 -5.05 15.67 19.99
N LYS A 250 -5.52 14.50 19.53
CA LYS A 250 -4.71 13.54 18.78
C LYS A 250 -3.46 13.09 19.51
N ASP A 251 -3.54 12.91 20.82
CA ASP A 251 -2.39 12.56 21.64
C ASP A 251 -1.93 11.12 21.36
N TYR A 252 -2.85 10.19 21.13
CA TYR A 252 -2.52 8.82 20.73
C TYR A 252 -1.82 8.80 19.35
N GLN A 253 -2.34 9.56 18.38
CA GLN A 253 -1.72 9.69 17.05
C GLN A 253 -0.29 10.23 17.15
N LYS A 254 -0.09 11.30 17.92
CA LYS A 254 1.23 11.92 18.12
C LYS A 254 2.20 10.93 18.79
N ALA A 255 1.74 10.18 19.79
CA ALA A 255 2.55 9.18 20.46
C ALA A 255 2.98 8.05 19.49
N CYS A 256 2.03 7.50 18.72
CA CYS A 256 2.33 6.46 17.72
C CYS A 256 3.33 6.95 16.67
N ILE A 257 3.10 8.13 16.10
CA ILE A 257 4.01 8.74 15.12
C ILE A 257 5.38 9.00 15.75
N GLY A 258 5.43 9.51 16.98
CA GLY A 258 6.68 9.79 17.70
C GLY A 258 7.56 8.56 17.86
N ILE A 259 6.96 7.41 18.20
CA ILE A 259 7.66 6.13 18.35
C ILE A 259 8.28 5.69 17.01
N VAL A 260 7.46 5.58 15.96
CA VAL A 260 7.94 5.06 14.66
C VAL A 260 8.94 6.03 14.01
N LYS A 261 8.73 7.33 14.14
CA LYS A 261 9.65 8.36 13.64
C LYS A 261 11.04 8.28 14.29
N LYS A 262 11.10 8.15 15.63
CA LYS A 262 12.36 7.94 16.36
C LYS A 262 13.15 6.73 15.83
N ARG A 263 12.46 5.66 15.50
CA ARG A 263 13.05 4.42 14.97
C ARG A 263 13.55 4.58 13.53
N VAL A 264 12.84 5.33 12.70
CA VAL A 264 13.33 5.74 11.37
C VAL A 264 14.62 6.55 11.50
N GLU A 265 14.63 7.55 12.38
CA GLU A 265 15.79 8.40 12.63
C GLU A 265 17.00 7.58 13.09
N ALA A 266 16.82 6.63 14.03
CA ALA A 266 17.89 5.71 14.47
C ALA A 266 18.43 4.85 13.33
N THR A 267 17.55 4.30 12.46
CA THR A 267 17.98 3.52 11.30
C THR A 267 18.81 4.36 10.32
N LEU A 268 18.39 5.60 10.06
CA LEU A 268 19.12 6.53 9.19
C LEU A 268 20.47 6.93 9.77
N GLU A 269 20.55 7.13 11.10
CA GLU A 269 21.83 7.36 11.79
C GLU A 269 22.76 6.15 11.61
N GLY A 270 22.27 4.94 11.83
CA GLY A 270 23.02 3.70 11.56
C GLY A 270 23.48 3.58 10.12
N LEU A 271 22.71 4.05 9.15
CA LEU A 271 23.07 4.12 7.72
C LEU A 271 24.03 5.26 7.37
N ASP A 272 24.30 6.20 8.27
CA ASP A 272 25.00 7.45 7.98
C ASP A 272 24.28 8.29 6.88
N LEU A 273 22.97 8.35 7.00
CA LEU A 273 22.09 9.10 6.12
C LEU A 273 21.31 10.15 6.90
N LYS A 274 20.93 11.22 6.22
CA LYS A 274 20.01 12.22 6.76
C LYS A 274 18.61 12.01 6.22
N LEU A 275 17.62 12.21 7.07
CA LEU A 275 16.23 12.22 6.67
C LEU A 275 15.96 13.31 5.63
N ASP A 276 15.30 12.95 4.54
CA ASP A 276 14.68 13.93 3.63
C ASP A 276 13.22 14.11 4.07
N PRO A 277 12.87 15.30 4.61
CA PRO A 277 11.53 15.53 5.13
C PRO A 277 10.46 15.36 4.06
N ASN A 278 9.41 14.60 4.38
CA ASN A 278 8.25 14.42 3.53
C ASN A 278 6.99 14.45 4.42
N GLU A 279 6.13 15.45 4.24
CA GLU A 279 4.90 15.62 5.00
C GLU A 279 3.87 14.50 4.78
N HIS A 280 4.01 13.74 3.69
CA HIS A 280 3.15 12.61 3.36
C HIS A 280 3.66 11.27 3.90
N PHE A 281 4.74 11.27 4.71
CA PHE A 281 5.37 10.06 5.23
C PHE A 281 4.58 9.49 6.41
N ASP A 282 4.28 8.18 6.40
CA ASP A 282 3.56 7.50 7.48
C ASP A 282 4.45 6.93 8.58
N TRP A 283 5.76 6.87 8.35
CA TRP A 283 6.79 6.39 9.28
C TRP A 283 6.69 4.92 9.68
N TYR A 284 5.68 4.17 9.22
CA TYR A 284 5.44 2.80 9.67
C TYR A 284 6.36 1.79 9.00
N TYR A 285 6.65 2.00 7.72
CA TYR A 285 7.61 1.23 6.95
C TYR A 285 8.70 2.13 6.37
N GLY A 286 9.76 1.49 5.86
CA GLY A 286 10.78 2.12 5.03
C GLY A 286 11.32 1.14 4.02
N LEU A 287 11.60 1.65 2.83
CA LEU A 287 12.29 0.92 1.78
C LEU A 287 13.74 1.40 1.73
N ILE A 288 14.69 0.53 2.09
CA ILE A 288 16.11 0.80 1.91
C ILE A 288 16.48 0.32 0.51
N ASP A 289 16.66 1.25 -0.42
CA ASP A 289 17.22 0.97 -1.73
C ASP A 289 18.75 0.83 -1.61
N PHE A 290 19.21 -0.42 -1.59
CA PHE A 290 20.62 -0.74 -1.39
C PHE A 290 21.46 -0.38 -2.62
N GLU A 291 20.91 -0.46 -3.82
CA GLU A 291 21.62 -0.03 -5.05
C GLU A 291 21.90 1.47 -4.99
N PHE A 292 20.89 2.27 -4.63
CA PHE A 292 21.06 3.71 -4.44
C PHE A 292 22.08 4.01 -3.32
N PHE A 293 21.97 3.32 -2.19
CA PHE A 293 22.91 3.44 -1.08
C PHE A 293 24.35 3.11 -1.51
N ALA A 294 24.55 1.97 -2.17
CA ALA A 294 25.86 1.53 -2.64
C ALA A 294 26.44 2.49 -3.67
N ARG A 295 25.64 2.98 -4.60
CA ARG A 295 26.04 3.97 -5.59
C ARG A 295 26.59 5.24 -4.94
N LYS A 296 25.90 5.72 -3.93
CA LYS A 296 26.29 6.93 -3.18
C LYS A 296 27.58 6.74 -2.37
N HIS A 297 27.74 5.59 -1.70
CA HIS A 297 28.80 5.36 -0.71
C HIS A 297 30.00 4.56 -1.27
N LEU A 298 29.81 3.74 -2.28
CA LEU A 298 30.82 2.86 -2.83
C LEU A 298 31.25 3.24 -4.25
N GLY A 299 30.33 3.86 -5.01
CA GLY A 299 30.56 4.29 -6.39
C GLY A 299 30.00 3.33 -7.44
N GLU A 300 29.88 3.82 -8.68
CA GLU A 300 29.22 3.14 -9.80
C GLU A 300 29.90 1.83 -10.20
N ASP A 301 31.23 1.75 -10.13
CA ASP A 301 31.99 0.56 -10.55
C ASP A 301 31.68 -0.64 -9.64
N ILE A 302 31.55 -0.39 -8.33
CA ILE A 302 31.17 -1.46 -7.38
C ILE A 302 29.72 -1.89 -7.61
N VAL A 303 28.80 -0.96 -7.87
CA VAL A 303 27.40 -1.28 -8.20
C VAL A 303 27.30 -2.16 -9.43
N LYS A 304 28.03 -1.82 -10.52
CA LYS A 304 28.08 -2.63 -11.73
C LYS A 304 28.63 -4.05 -11.44
N TRP A 305 29.70 -4.11 -10.68
CA TRP A 305 30.31 -5.40 -10.31
C TRP A 305 29.32 -6.24 -9.45
N MET A 306 28.69 -5.64 -8.46
CA MET A 306 27.66 -6.30 -7.65
C MET A 306 26.55 -6.90 -8.52
N LYS A 307 25.96 -6.09 -9.40
CA LYS A 307 24.86 -6.54 -10.29
C LYS A 307 25.28 -7.67 -11.23
N ALA A 308 26.56 -7.77 -11.58
CA ALA A 308 27.09 -8.82 -12.45
C ALA A 308 27.49 -10.10 -11.71
N ASN A 309 27.85 -10.02 -10.42
CA ASN A 309 28.49 -11.12 -9.69
C ASN A 309 27.74 -11.58 -8.43
N VAL A 310 26.74 -10.84 -7.97
CA VAL A 310 26.03 -11.12 -6.71
C VAL A 310 24.52 -11.17 -6.98
N HIS A 311 23.84 -12.13 -6.39
CA HIS A 311 22.39 -12.22 -6.50
C HIS A 311 21.72 -11.14 -5.62
N PRO A 312 20.64 -10.45 -6.06
CA PRO A 312 19.99 -9.39 -5.28
C PRO A 312 19.53 -9.82 -3.87
N LEU A 313 19.16 -11.09 -3.69
CA LEU A 313 18.76 -11.64 -2.38
C LEU A 313 19.93 -11.82 -1.40
N ASP A 314 21.18 -11.72 -1.84
CA ASP A 314 22.35 -11.93 -0.98
C ASP A 314 22.33 -10.98 0.23
N ILE A 315 21.89 -9.72 0.03
CA ILE A 315 21.76 -8.75 1.13
C ILE A 315 20.81 -9.24 2.23
N VAL A 316 19.67 -9.85 1.87
CA VAL A 316 18.69 -10.36 2.83
C VAL A 316 19.26 -11.54 3.59
N PHE A 317 19.93 -12.47 2.90
CA PHE A 317 20.55 -13.63 3.52
C PHE A 317 21.73 -13.23 4.42
N ARG A 318 22.55 -12.27 4.03
CA ARG A 318 23.66 -11.77 4.86
C ARG A 318 23.15 -11.01 6.09
N LEU A 319 22.11 -10.21 5.97
CA LEU A 319 21.47 -9.59 7.13
C LEU A 319 21.03 -10.65 8.14
N ALA A 320 20.42 -11.74 7.66
CA ALA A 320 19.99 -12.83 8.52
C ALA A 320 21.15 -13.64 9.11
N ALA A 321 22.09 -14.08 8.28
CA ALA A 321 23.18 -14.99 8.68
C ALA A 321 24.25 -14.29 9.52
N ASP A 322 24.70 -13.09 9.10
CA ASP A 322 25.82 -12.39 9.71
C ASP A 322 25.40 -11.49 10.88
N HIS A 323 24.12 -11.03 10.88
CA HIS A 323 23.64 -10.03 11.84
C HIS A 323 22.38 -10.43 12.60
N GLY A 324 21.76 -11.57 12.30
CA GLY A 324 20.52 -12.03 12.94
C GLY A 324 19.29 -11.13 12.62
N ILE A 325 19.36 -10.34 11.55
CA ILE A 325 18.33 -9.37 11.15
C ILE A 325 17.56 -9.91 9.95
N VAL A 326 16.25 -10.15 10.12
CA VAL A 326 15.38 -10.63 9.05
C VAL A 326 14.53 -9.48 8.51
N LEU A 327 14.81 -9.06 7.28
CA LEU A 327 14.03 -8.06 6.55
C LEU A 327 13.37 -8.69 5.32
N LEU A 328 12.35 -8.02 4.78
CA LEU A 328 11.68 -8.50 3.58
C LEU A 328 12.31 -7.90 2.33
N ASN A 329 12.51 -8.77 1.32
CA ASN A 329 13.00 -8.34 0.02
C ASN A 329 11.99 -7.41 -0.69
N GLY A 330 12.49 -6.35 -1.30
CA GLY A 330 11.65 -5.35 -2.00
C GLY A 330 10.99 -5.89 -3.27
N SER A 331 11.63 -6.81 -4.01
CA SER A 331 11.04 -7.35 -5.25
C SER A 331 9.71 -8.06 -5.03
N GLY A 332 9.48 -8.64 -3.83
CA GLY A 332 8.17 -9.18 -3.45
C GLY A 332 7.03 -8.16 -3.37
N PHE A 333 7.35 -6.86 -3.41
CA PHE A 333 6.40 -5.74 -3.43
C PHE A 333 6.35 -5.04 -4.79
N ALA A 334 6.95 -5.62 -5.83
CA ALA A 334 7.25 -4.94 -7.10
C ALA A 334 8.08 -3.65 -6.92
N ALA A 335 8.93 -3.62 -5.88
CA ALA A 335 9.97 -2.61 -5.64
C ALA A 335 11.30 -3.06 -6.25
N PRO A 336 12.34 -2.19 -6.30
CA PRO A 336 13.63 -2.57 -6.87
C PRO A 336 14.23 -3.84 -6.26
N ASP A 337 14.88 -4.69 -7.06
CA ASP A 337 15.46 -5.97 -6.61
C ASP A 337 16.47 -5.83 -5.47
N TRP A 338 17.30 -4.78 -5.52
CA TRP A 338 18.29 -4.47 -4.51
C TRP A 338 17.73 -3.59 -3.41
N SER A 339 16.54 -3.91 -2.91
CA SER A 339 15.93 -3.17 -1.82
C SER A 339 15.39 -4.09 -0.73
N VAL A 340 15.28 -3.57 0.48
CA VAL A 340 14.72 -4.28 1.63
C VAL A 340 13.72 -3.39 2.36
N ARG A 341 12.60 -3.99 2.79
CA ARG A 341 11.59 -3.31 3.60
C ARG A 341 11.86 -3.50 5.08
N VAL A 342 11.91 -2.40 5.81
CA VAL A 342 11.96 -2.34 7.28
C VAL A 342 10.58 -2.01 7.82
N SER A 343 10.17 -2.68 8.92
CA SER A 343 9.01 -2.28 9.73
C SER A 343 9.50 -1.57 10.99
N PHE A 344 9.02 -0.35 11.22
CA PHE A 344 9.42 0.44 12.39
C PHE A 344 8.53 0.24 13.63
N ALA A 345 7.62 -0.74 13.58
CA ALA A 345 6.66 -0.99 14.64
C ALA A 345 6.94 -2.26 15.49
N ASN A 346 7.83 -3.17 15.04
CA ASN A 346 7.82 -4.55 15.53
C ASN A 346 9.00 -4.92 16.45
N LEU A 347 10.04 -4.09 16.51
CA LEU A 347 11.28 -4.39 17.25
C LEU A 347 11.52 -3.37 18.36
N ASP A 348 12.43 -3.69 19.28
CA ASP A 348 12.88 -2.76 20.30
C ASP A 348 13.67 -1.59 19.70
N ASP A 349 13.62 -0.43 20.36
CA ASP A 349 14.16 0.82 19.82
C ASP A 349 15.64 0.73 19.44
N HIS A 350 16.47 0.01 20.21
CA HIS A 350 17.91 -0.11 19.96
C HIS A 350 18.27 -0.91 18.69
N VAL A 351 17.38 -1.81 18.25
CA VAL A 351 17.65 -2.65 17.07
C VAL A 351 17.65 -1.85 15.77
N TYR A 352 16.99 -0.71 15.74
CA TYR A 352 16.85 0.07 14.51
C TYR A 352 18.16 0.73 14.05
N ASP A 353 19.02 1.16 14.98
CA ASP A 353 20.38 1.63 14.65
C ASP A 353 21.25 0.44 14.17
N ASP A 354 21.11 -0.73 14.79
CA ASP A 354 21.83 -1.93 14.38
C ASP A 354 21.48 -2.38 12.96
N ILE A 355 20.20 -2.22 12.51
CA ILE A 355 19.80 -2.46 11.12
C ILE A 355 20.61 -1.59 10.17
N GLY A 356 20.70 -0.29 10.45
CA GLY A 356 21.47 0.66 9.62
C GLY A 356 22.96 0.29 9.57
N ARG A 357 23.55 -0.04 10.71
CA ARG A 357 24.95 -0.47 10.81
C ARG A 357 25.23 -1.77 10.06
N ALA A 358 24.32 -2.75 10.12
CA ALA A 358 24.44 -4.01 9.42
C ALA A 358 24.44 -3.82 7.89
N VAL A 359 23.55 -3.00 7.37
CA VAL A 359 23.51 -2.64 5.94
C VAL A 359 24.83 -2.01 5.50
N ARG A 360 25.39 -1.10 6.31
CA ARG A 360 26.71 -0.50 6.05
C ARG A 360 27.83 -1.53 6.10
N ALA A 361 27.78 -2.50 7.02
CA ALA A 361 28.77 -3.57 7.13
C ALA A 361 28.77 -4.47 5.88
N ILE A 362 27.59 -4.84 5.39
CA ILE A 362 27.45 -5.61 4.15
C ILE A 362 27.99 -4.82 2.95
N ALA A 363 27.68 -3.54 2.86
CA ALA A 363 28.22 -2.68 1.81
C ALA A 363 29.76 -2.65 1.81
N ARG A 364 30.39 -2.56 3.00
CA ARG A 364 31.85 -2.68 3.11
C ARG A 364 32.36 -4.05 2.65
N GLY A 365 31.65 -5.13 2.95
CA GLY A 365 31.98 -6.46 2.47
C GLY A 365 31.97 -6.58 0.95
N TYR A 366 30.99 -6.00 0.28
CA TYR A 366 30.98 -5.96 -1.21
C TYR A 366 32.13 -5.14 -1.79
N ARG A 367 32.51 -4.04 -1.14
CA ARG A 367 33.70 -3.29 -1.52
C ARG A 367 34.95 -4.15 -1.44
N GLN A 368 35.16 -4.84 -0.33
CA GLN A 368 36.33 -5.73 -0.14
C GLN A 368 36.37 -6.85 -1.18
N ALA A 369 35.22 -7.47 -1.48
CA ALA A 369 35.09 -8.49 -2.51
C ALA A 369 35.42 -7.94 -3.90
N TYR A 370 34.95 -6.74 -4.24
CA TYR A 370 35.30 -6.05 -5.49
C TYR A 370 36.81 -5.79 -5.59
N GLU A 371 37.43 -5.24 -4.54
CA GLU A 371 38.87 -4.94 -4.50
C GLU A 371 39.71 -6.21 -4.64
N ALA A 372 39.32 -7.29 -3.97
CA ALA A 372 39.98 -8.61 -4.09
C ALA A 372 39.84 -9.20 -5.51
N ALA A 373 38.68 -9.07 -6.14
CA ALA A 373 38.43 -9.65 -7.46
C ALA A 373 39.05 -8.86 -8.62
N THR A 374 39.22 -7.55 -8.46
CA THR A 374 39.62 -6.67 -9.55
C THR A 374 41.00 -6.03 -9.40
N GLY A 375 41.57 -6.05 -8.19
CA GLY A 375 42.81 -5.33 -7.84
C GLY A 375 42.65 -3.80 -7.85
N LYS A 376 41.41 -3.28 -8.00
CA LYS A 376 41.12 -1.84 -8.06
C LYS A 376 40.57 -1.36 -6.72
N SER A 377 41.04 -0.21 -6.24
CA SER A 377 40.44 0.46 -5.07
C SER A 377 39.07 1.05 -5.44
N GLY A 378 38.02 0.65 -4.75
CA GLY A 378 36.69 1.21 -4.88
C GLY A 378 36.52 2.44 -3.96
N GLY A 379 35.79 3.45 -4.41
CA GLY A 379 35.48 4.62 -3.59
C GLY A 379 34.42 5.51 -4.22
N PRO A 380 33.73 6.33 -3.40
CA PRO A 380 32.76 7.29 -3.93
C PRO A 380 33.45 8.23 -4.93
N PRO A 381 32.74 8.74 -5.93
CA PRO A 381 33.29 9.70 -6.87
C PRO A 381 33.85 10.88 -6.07
N LYS A 382 35.13 11.22 -6.32
CA LYS A 382 35.74 12.42 -5.72
C LYS A 382 34.83 13.60 -6.05
N ALA A 383 34.35 14.31 -5.04
CA ALA A 383 33.55 15.51 -5.22
C ALA A 383 34.29 16.44 -6.23
N ARG A 384 33.66 16.72 -7.37
CA ARG A 384 34.18 17.71 -8.31
C ARG A 384 34.32 19.02 -7.53
N LYS A 385 35.56 19.48 -7.31
CA LYS A 385 35.81 20.81 -6.80
C LYS A 385 35.07 21.80 -7.71
N ALA A 386 34.17 22.56 -7.11
CA ALA A 386 33.52 23.64 -7.85
C ALA A 386 34.63 24.55 -8.45
N PRO A 387 34.51 24.97 -9.71
CA PRO A 387 35.49 25.88 -10.29
C PRO A 387 35.56 27.15 -9.42
N ALA A 388 36.76 27.50 -9.00
CA ALA A 388 36.98 28.68 -8.23
C ALA A 388 36.38 29.91 -8.94
N ALA A 389 35.47 30.60 -8.27
CA ALA A 389 34.89 31.84 -8.78
C ALA A 389 36.03 32.82 -9.05
N LYS A 390 36.26 33.12 -10.34
CA LYS A 390 37.16 34.21 -10.72
C LYS A 390 36.58 35.50 -10.17
N LYS A 391 37.26 36.06 -9.13
CA LYS A 391 37.02 37.45 -8.71
C LYS A 391 37.27 38.34 -9.93
N ARG A 392 36.24 39.05 -10.35
CA ARG A 392 36.36 40.30 -11.10
C ARG A 392 36.10 41.46 -10.15
#